data_6cd03450b9ad407c9c925b43dae271e5
#
_entry.id   6cd03450b9ad407c9c925b43dae271e5
#
_cell.length_a   1.000
_cell.length_b   1.000
_cell.length_c   1.000
_cell.angle_alpha   90.00
_cell.angle_beta   90.00
_cell.angle_gamma   90.00
#
_symmetry.space_group_name_H-M   'P 1'
#
loop_
_entity.id
_entity.type
_entity.pdbx_description
1 polymer ?
#
loop_
_entity_poly.entity_id
_entity_poly.type
_entity_poly.pdbx_seq_one_letter_code
_entity_poly.pdbx_strand_id
1 'polypeptide(L)'
;MIRFAKHFIICLFLVSCGFQSIYVSDKSDFSFNKSNALGDIKISKDIIRNLESLKKNEGEYELIIETIFTKDISSKNKKGDPEVFDMSLDVNLMLKSDRDVLKSQFREKLSYNNLKSKFELKQYENNLKSNLVQEITQDILIYLNSI
;
A
#
# COMPACT_ATOMS: atom_id res chain seq x y z
N MET A 1 18.90 21.56 -43.87
CA MET A 1 18.83 21.95 -42.43
C MET A 1 17.43 21.87 -41.85
N ILE A 2 16.34 22.22 -42.52
CA ILE A 2 14.95 22.22 -42.01
C ILE A 2 14.40 20.81 -41.71
N ARG A 3 14.87 19.79 -42.43
CA ARG A 3 14.41 18.38 -42.19
C ARG A 3 14.91 17.77 -40.89
N PHE A 4 16.11 18.13 -40.46
CA PHE A 4 16.66 17.65 -39.16
C PHE A 4 16.01 18.33 -37.96
N ALA A 5 15.58 19.58 -38.08
CA ALA A 5 14.90 20.32 -37.04
C ALA A 5 13.51 19.70 -36.69
N LYS A 6 12.78 19.19 -37.72
CA LYS A 6 11.48 18.50 -37.47
C LYS A 6 11.61 17.23 -36.67
N HIS A 7 12.63 16.42 -36.89
CA HIS A 7 12.83 15.17 -36.15
C HIS A 7 13.32 15.44 -34.71
N PHE A 8 14.09 16.50 -34.51
CA PHE A 8 14.56 16.90 -33.18
C PHE A 8 13.40 17.38 -32.26
N ILE A 9 12.41 18.08 -32.83
CA ILE A 9 11.23 18.54 -32.12
C ILE A 9 10.33 17.35 -31.67
N ILE A 10 10.20 16.29 -32.48
CA ILE A 10 9.42 15.10 -32.15
C ILE A 10 10.06 14.33 -31.00
N CYS A 11 11.37 14.24 -30.88
CA CYS A 11 12.08 13.58 -29.79
C CYS A 11 11.91 14.32 -28.46
N LEU A 12 11.65 15.61 -28.43
CA LEU A 12 11.45 16.40 -27.20
C LEU A 12 10.13 16.10 -26.53
N PHE A 13 9.11 15.60 -27.24
CA PHE A 13 7.82 15.24 -26.67
C PHE A 13 7.77 13.84 -26.03
N LEU A 14 8.80 13.00 -26.20
CA LEU A 14 8.85 11.64 -25.67
C LEU A 14 9.46 11.54 -24.25
N VAL A 15 9.96 12.64 -23.69
CA VAL A 15 10.65 12.63 -22.39
C VAL A 15 9.73 12.97 -21.22
N SER A 16 8.42 13.21 -21.46
CA SER A 16 7.48 13.65 -20.43
C SER A 16 6.57 12.54 -19.91
N CYS A 17 7.12 11.39 -19.56
CA CYS A 17 6.40 10.42 -18.74
C CYS A 17 7.22 10.05 -17.50
N GLY A 18 7.57 11.08 -16.73
CA GLY A 18 8.04 10.91 -15.38
C GLY A 18 6.84 10.63 -14.48
N PHE A 19 6.61 9.37 -14.14
CA PHE A 19 5.76 8.98 -13.02
C PHE A 19 6.46 9.49 -11.74
N GLN A 20 6.30 10.76 -11.44
CA GLN A 20 6.66 11.27 -10.12
C GLN A 20 5.57 10.82 -9.16
N SER A 21 5.95 10.00 -8.19
CA SER A 21 5.06 9.72 -7.05
C SER A 21 4.72 11.05 -6.40
N ILE A 22 3.44 11.40 -6.41
CA ILE A 22 2.91 12.69 -5.94
C ILE A 22 3.13 12.89 -4.42
N TYR A 23 3.66 11.89 -3.73
CA TYR A 23 3.85 11.83 -2.27
C TYR A 23 5.31 11.54 -1.85
N VAL A 24 6.29 12.24 -2.43
CA VAL A 24 7.52 12.57 -1.72
C VAL A 24 7.34 13.96 -1.14
N SER A 25 6.33 14.10 -0.30
CA SER A 25 6.16 15.26 0.55
C SER A 25 7.03 15.06 1.80
N ASP A 26 7.71 16.10 2.16
CA ASP A 26 8.39 16.32 3.42
C ASP A 26 7.74 15.55 4.59
N LYS A 27 8.60 15.00 5.47
CA LYS A 27 8.26 14.24 6.68
C LYS A 27 6.90 14.65 7.26
N SER A 28 6.01 13.67 7.43
CA SER A 28 4.68 13.91 8.01
C SER A 28 4.80 14.58 9.37
N ASP A 29 3.89 15.49 9.71
CA ASP A 29 3.87 16.13 11.04
C ASP A 29 3.41 15.17 12.14
N PHE A 30 2.92 13.99 11.73
CA PHE A 30 2.51 12.92 12.65
C PHE A 30 3.69 12.26 13.34
N SER A 31 3.54 12.01 14.65
CA SER A 31 4.56 11.37 15.48
C SER A 31 3.98 10.41 16.51
N PHE A 32 4.68 9.32 16.78
CA PHE A 32 4.34 8.34 17.80
C PHE A 32 5.61 7.85 18.51
N ASN A 33 5.49 7.46 19.79
CA ASN A 33 6.61 7.00 20.62
C ASN A 33 6.73 5.47 20.66
N LYS A 34 5.60 4.77 20.55
CA LYS A 34 5.53 3.29 20.58
C LYS A 34 4.71 2.79 19.44
N SER A 35 5.00 1.57 19.00
CA SER A 35 4.21 0.87 17.99
C SER A 35 3.95 -0.57 18.39
N ASN A 36 2.76 -1.08 18.07
CA ASN A 36 2.34 -2.45 18.33
C ASN A 36 1.68 -3.06 17.10
N ALA A 37 2.10 -4.28 16.74
CA ALA A 37 1.61 -5.02 15.58
C ALA A 37 0.72 -6.18 16.02
N LEU A 38 -0.50 -6.26 15.47
CA LEU A 38 -1.49 -7.31 15.72
C LEU A 38 -1.98 -7.93 14.41
N GLY A 39 -2.66 -9.08 14.51
CA GLY A 39 -3.21 -9.79 13.34
C GLY A 39 -2.12 -10.47 12.50
N ASP A 40 -2.04 -10.21 11.19
CA ASP A 40 -0.89 -10.63 10.36
C ASP A 40 0.33 -9.78 10.74
N ILE A 41 1.10 -10.29 11.71
CA ILE A 41 2.23 -9.58 12.32
C ILE A 41 3.26 -9.12 11.30
N LYS A 42 3.44 -9.86 10.21
CA LYS A 42 4.41 -9.48 9.16
C LYS A 42 3.93 -8.23 8.43
N ILE A 43 2.67 -8.21 7.99
CA ILE A 43 2.08 -7.06 7.30
C ILE A 43 2.02 -5.85 8.24
N SER A 44 1.52 -6.05 9.47
CA SER A 44 1.43 -4.97 10.45
C SER A 44 2.80 -4.31 10.71
N LYS A 45 3.86 -5.12 10.85
CA LYS A 45 5.23 -4.61 11.00
C LYS A 45 5.75 -3.90 9.76
N ASP A 46 5.40 -4.37 8.56
CA ASP A 46 5.81 -3.72 7.31
C ASP A 46 5.15 -2.33 7.19
N ILE A 47 3.85 -2.20 7.51
CA ILE A 47 3.14 -0.91 7.57
C ILE A 47 3.81 0.01 8.62
N ILE A 48 4.00 -0.46 9.85
CA ILE A 48 4.61 0.31 10.94
C ILE A 48 6.00 0.83 10.52
N ARG A 49 6.85 -0.02 9.94
CA ARG A 49 8.19 0.36 9.48
C ARG A 49 8.14 1.47 8.41
N ASN A 50 7.20 1.39 7.49
CA ASN A 50 7.01 2.43 6.48
C ASN A 50 6.59 3.75 7.13
N LEU A 51 5.66 3.71 8.09
CA LEU A 51 5.23 4.91 8.85
C LEU A 51 6.38 5.48 9.70
N GLU A 52 7.17 4.63 10.37
CA GLU A 52 8.33 5.05 11.16
C GLU A 52 9.40 5.77 10.33
N SER A 53 9.59 5.36 9.08
CA SER A 53 10.56 6.01 8.18
C SER A 53 10.18 7.44 7.81
N LEU A 54 8.91 7.82 8.01
CA LEU A 54 8.33 9.11 7.61
C LEU A 54 8.04 10.03 8.79
N LYS A 55 8.09 9.53 10.03
CA LYS A 55 7.87 10.37 11.22
C LYS A 55 8.99 11.38 11.44
N LYS A 56 8.65 12.58 11.91
CA LYS A 56 9.64 13.65 12.21
C LYS A 56 10.26 13.55 13.60
N ASN A 57 9.45 13.30 14.60
CA ASN A 57 9.84 13.34 16.02
C ASN A 57 9.16 12.21 16.80
N GLU A 58 9.57 12.01 18.05
CA GLU A 58 8.83 11.19 18.99
C GLU A 58 7.59 11.95 19.47
N GLY A 59 6.42 11.31 19.39
CA GLY A 59 5.13 11.88 19.74
C GLY A 59 4.57 11.30 21.03
N GLU A 60 3.39 11.77 21.42
CA GLU A 60 2.68 11.31 22.62
C GLU A 60 1.85 10.04 22.37
N TYR A 61 1.65 9.65 21.11
CA TYR A 61 0.76 8.54 20.75
C TYR A 61 1.49 7.18 20.72
N GLU A 62 0.78 6.15 21.14
CA GLU A 62 1.08 4.75 20.84
C GLU A 62 0.29 4.36 19.58
N LEU A 63 1.00 3.90 18.54
CA LEU A 63 0.42 3.41 17.29
C LEU A 63 0.16 1.92 17.39
N ILE A 64 -1.08 1.48 17.19
CA ILE A 64 -1.45 0.07 17.12
C ILE A 64 -2.01 -0.21 15.74
N ILE A 65 -1.41 -1.16 15.03
CA ILE A 65 -1.84 -1.62 13.71
C ILE A 65 -2.23 -3.09 13.82
N GLU A 66 -3.50 -3.37 13.55
CA GLU A 66 -4.01 -4.73 13.41
C GLU A 66 -4.40 -4.99 11.96
N THR A 67 -3.87 -6.06 11.36
CA THR A 67 -4.14 -6.40 9.96
C THR A 67 -4.79 -7.77 9.82
N ILE A 68 -5.73 -7.88 8.88
CA ILE A 68 -6.37 -9.11 8.45
C ILE A 68 -6.19 -9.22 6.94
N PHE A 69 -5.41 -10.20 6.51
CA PHE A 69 -5.22 -10.49 5.09
C PHE A 69 -6.03 -11.72 4.69
N THR A 70 -6.83 -11.62 3.62
CA THR A 70 -7.61 -12.73 3.09
C THR A 70 -7.32 -12.95 1.61
N LYS A 71 -7.45 -14.20 1.20
CA LYS A 71 -7.39 -14.65 -0.20
C LYS A 71 -8.46 -15.69 -0.42
N ASP A 72 -9.40 -15.41 -1.31
CA ASP A 72 -10.54 -16.26 -1.59
C ASP A 72 -10.66 -16.60 -3.08
N ILE A 73 -11.32 -17.70 -3.41
CA ILE A 73 -11.66 -18.03 -4.78
C ILE A 73 -12.95 -17.29 -5.13
N SER A 74 -12.87 -16.32 -6.05
CA SER A 74 -14.00 -15.52 -6.51
C SER A 74 -14.81 -16.26 -7.59
N SER A 75 -14.15 -16.95 -8.53
CA SER A 75 -14.83 -17.76 -9.53
C SER A 75 -14.06 -19.04 -9.88
N LYS A 76 -14.81 -20.02 -10.43
CA LYS A 76 -14.30 -21.29 -10.90
C LYS A 76 -14.73 -21.52 -12.35
N ASN A 77 -13.89 -22.20 -13.11
CA ASN A 77 -14.20 -22.61 -14.47
C ASN A 77 -15.23 -23.78 -14.49
N LYS A 78 -15.66 -24.20 -15.69
CA LYS A 78 -16.62 -25.29 -15.86
C LYS A 78 -16.14 -26.64 -15.28
N LYS A 79 -14.87 -26.83 -15.04
CA LYS A 79 -14.26 -28.03 -14.45
C LYS A 79 -14.16 -27.96 -12.92
N GLY A 80 -14.48 -26.80 -12.32
CA GLY A 80 -14.36 -26.56 -10.90
C GLY A 80 -13.00 -26.00 -10.46
N ASP A 81 -12.06 -25.77 -11.38
CA ASP A 81 -10.76 -25.20 -11.04
C ASP A 81 -10.88 -23.67 -10.79
N PRO A 82 -10.11 -23.11 -9.85
CA PRO A 82 -10.08 -21.67 -9.61
C PRO A 82 -9.69 -20.89 -10.88
N GLU A 83 -10.47 -19.86 -11.23
CA GLU A 83 -10.23 -18.99 -12.38
C GLU A 83 -9.89 -17.57 -11.94
N VAL A 84 -10.62 -17.05 -10.94
CA VAL A 84 -10.38 -15.72 -10.37
C VAL A 84 -10.23 -15.84 -8.86
N PHE A 85 -9.28 -15.11 -8.32
CA PHE A 85 -9.08 -14.94 -6.89
C PHE A 85 -9.37 -13.50 -6.48
N ASP A 86 -9.88 -13.33 -5.27
CA ASP A 86 -9.97 -12.07 -4.56
C ASP A 86 -8.92 -12.04 -3.45
N MET A 87 -8.27 -10.90 -3.32
CA MET A 87 -7.31 -10.62 -2.27
C MET A 87 -7.73 -9.34 -1.56
N SER A 88 -7.82 -9.35 -0.23
CA SER A 88 -8.13 -8.15 0.53
C SER A 88 -7.23 -8.00 1.75
N LEU A 89 -6.99 -6.76 2.11
CA LEU A 89 -6.26 -6.35 3.30
C LEU A 89 -7.11 -5.36 4.08
N ASP A 90 -7.48 -5.73 5.29
CA ASP A 90 -8.16 -4.89 6.27
C ASP A 90 -7.15 -4.44 7.32
N VAL A 91 -7.14 -3.16 7.64
CA VAL A 91 -6.27 -2.58 8.65
C VAL A 91 -7.07 -1.74 9.63
N ASN A 92 -7.02 -2.11 10.90
CA ASN A 92 -7.52 -1.33 12.02
C ASN A 92 -6.36 -0.53 12.60
N LEU A 93 -6.45 0.78 12.53
CA LEU A 93 -5.50 1.70 13.13
C LEU A 93 -6.07 2.23 14.45
N MET A 94 -5.26 2.22 15.50
CA MET A 94 -5.57 2.87 16.76
C MET A 94 -4.38 3.72 17.20
N LEU A 95 -4.65 4.98 17.50
CA LEU A 95 -3.73 5.90 18.16
C LEU A 95 -4.21 6.13 19.57
N LYS A 96 -3.38 5.81 20.53
CA LYS A 96 -3.69 5.93 21.95
C LYS A 96 -2.74 6.92 22.61
N SER A 97 -3.30 7.90 23.30
CA SER A 97 -2.59 8.77 24.23
C SER A 97 -3.20 8.65 25.64
N ASP A 98 -2.64 9.38 26.60
CA ASP A 98 -3.20 9.42 27.97
C ASP A 98 -4.60 10.05 28.03
N ARG A 99 -4.97 10.85 27.03
CA ARG A 99 -6.22 11.63 26.99
C ARG A 99 -7.22 11.10 26.00
N ASP A 100 -6.75 10.58 24.85
CA ASP A 100 -7.60 10.25 23.71
C ASP A 100 -7.25 8.91 23.08
N VAL A 101 -8.26 8.29 22.45
CA VAL A 101 -8.11 7.11 21.61
C VAL A 101 -8.79 7.38 20.28
N LEU A 102 -8.00 7.51 19.21
CA LEU A 102 -8.48 7.63 17.85
C LEU A 102 -8.45 6.27 17.17
N LYS A 103 -9.50 5.93 16.43
CA LYS A 103 -9.61 4.68 15.67
C LYS A 103 -10.03 4.96 14.25
N SER A 104 -9.39 4.28 13.31
CA SER A 104 -9.77 4.30 11.90
C SER A 104 -9.61 2.93 11.28
N GLN A 105 -10.35 2.67 10.22
CA GLN A 105 -10.31 1.40 9.49
C GLN A 105 -10.05 1.68 8.01
N PHE A 106 -9.14 0.90 7.42
CA PHE A 106 -8.78 0.96 6.01
C PHE A 106 -8.99 -0.42 5.40
N ARG A 107 -9.44 -0.46 4.16
CA ARG A 107 -9.64 -1.70 3.42
C ARG A 107 -9.29 -1.51 1.96
N GLU A 108 -8.42 -2.40 1.47
CA GLU A 108 -8.12 -2.54 0.06
C GLU A 108 -8.45 -3.93 -0.45
N LYS A 109 -8.99 -4.00 -1.66
CA LYS A 109 -9.37 -5.26 -2.29
C LYS A 109 -9.04 -5.23 -3.79
N LEU A 110 -8.52 -6.35 -4.30
CA LEU A 110 -8.30 -6.54 -5.73
C LEU A 110 -8.69 -7.96 -6.15
N SER A 111 -9.02 -8.11 -7.43
CA SER A 111 -9.27 -9.41 -8.07
C SER A 111 -8.21 -9.67 -9.13
N TYR A 112 -7.80 -10.93 -9.28
CA TYR A 112 -6.81 -11.33 -10.28
C TYR A 112 -7.08 -12.74 -10.82
N ASN A 113 -6.63 -12.96 -12.05
CA ASN A 113 -6.80 -14.25 -12.71
C ASN A 113 -5.76 -15.27 -12.24
N ASN A 114 -6.17 -16.53 -12.19
CA ASN A 114 -5.27 -17.64 -11.98
C ASN A 114 -4.25 -17.76 -13.13
N LEU A 115 -3.03 -18.13 -12.80
CA LEU A 115 -1.97 -18.40 -13.78
C LEU A 115 -1.70 -19.89 -13.87
N LYS A 116 -1.31 -20.37 -15.06
CA LYS A 116 -1.00 -21.79 -15.30
C LYS A 116 0.22 -22.25 -14.50
N SER A 117 1.22 -21.40 -14.38
CA SER A 117 2.42 -21.66 -13.59
C SER A 117 2.20 -21.28 -12.14
N LYS A 118 2.30 -22.25 -11.23
CA LYS A 118 2.18 -22.02 -9.78
C LYS A 118 3.29 -21.10 -9.24
N PHE A 119 4.46 -21.16 -9.85
CA PHE A 119 5.58 -20.31 -9.47
C PHE A 119 5.32 -18.84 -9.84
N GLU A 120 4.90 -18.60 -11.09
CA GLU A 120 4.54 -17.24 -11.54
C GLU A 120 3.36 -16.68 -10.76
N LEU A 121 2.34 -17.51 -10.48
CA LEU A 121 1.20 -17.12 -9.65
C LEU A 121 1.66 -16.65 -8.27
N LYS A 122 2.55 -17.41 -7.61
CA LYS A 122 3.06 -17.04 -6.29
C LYS A 122 3.87 -15.73 -6.31
N GLN A 123 4.70 -15.52 -7.33
CA GLN A 123 5.43 -14.26 -7.49
C GLN A 123 4.46 -13.08 -7.71
N TYR A 124 3.48 -13.27 -8.59
CA TYR A 124 2.46 -12.28 -8.88
C TYR A 124 1.67 -11.92 -7.63
N GLU A 125 1.20 -12.91 -6.86
CA GLU A 125 0.49 -12.72 -5.59
C GLU A 125 1.34 -11.96 -4.55
N ASN A 126 2.64 -12.24 -4.46
CA ASN A 126 3.53 -11.49 -3.56
C ASN A 126 3.63 -10.02 -3.96
N ASN A 127 3.68 -9.73 -5.27
CA ASN A 127 3.70 -8.36 -5.78
C ASN A 127 2.37 -7.64 -5.48
N LEU A 128 1.24 -8.31 -5.73
CA LEU A 128 -0.09 -7.76 -5.42
C LEU A 128 -0.25 -7.47 -3.93
N LYS A 129 0.19 -8.40 -3.07
CA LYS A 129 0.18 -8.19 -1.61
C LYS A 129 1.03 -6.98 -1.20
N SER A 130 2.21 -6.82 -1.81
CA SER A 130 3.08 -5.66 -1.56
C SER A 130 2.42 -4.35 -1.99
N ASN A 131 1.72 -4.34 -3.13
CA ASN A 131 0.98 -3.17 -3.61
C ASN A 131 -0.15 -2.79 -2.65
N LEU A 132 -0.97 -3.78 -2.18
CA LEU A 132 -2.01 -3.53 -1.19
C LEU A 132 -1.46 -2.90 0.09
N VAL A 133 -0.33 -3.40 0.59
CA VAL A 133 0.35 -2.83 1.76
C VAL A 133 0.78 -1.39 1.51
N GLN A 134 1.31 -1.11 0.32
CA GLN A 134 1.75 0.23 -0.05
C GLN A 134 0.57 1.21 -0.16
N GLU A 135 -0.51 0.82 -0.83
CA GLU A 135 -1.72 1.65 -0.99
C GLU A 135 -2.33 1.98 0.38
N ILE A 136 -2.58 0.98 1.22
CA ILE A 136 -3.10 1.21 2.58
C ILE A 136 -2.16 2.07 3.43
N THR A 137 -0.83 1.90 3.29
CA THR A 137 0.12 2.74 4.02
C THR A 137 -0.01 4.21 3.61
N GLN A 138 -0.24 4.48 2.33
CA GLN A 138 -0.47 5.84 1.83
C GLN A 138 -1.77 6.43 2.38
N ASP A 139 -2.86 5.65 2.41
CA ASP A 139 -4.14 6.10 2.96
C ASP A 139 -4.03 6.41 4.45
N ILE A 140 -3.32 5.57 5.20
CA ILE A 140 -3.01 5.81 6.61
C ILE A 140 -2.22 7.11 6.77
N LEU A 141 -1.20 7.35 5.94
CA LEU A 141 -0.42 8.61 5.98
C LEU A 141 -1.28 9.83 5.69
N ILE A 142 -2.16 9.77 4.70
CA ILE A 142 -3.10 10.85 4.39
C ILE A 142 -3.98 11.14 5.60
N TYR A 143 -4.53 10.10 6.23
CA TYR A 143 -5.34 10.23 7.44
C TYR A 143 -4.56 10.84 8.59
N LEU A 144 -3.36 10.34 8.88
CA LEU A 144 -2.51 10.81 9.97
C LEU A 144 -2.08 12.28 9.81
N ASN A 145 -1.94 12.75 8.58
CA ASN A 145 -1.64 14.17 8.30
C ASN A 145 -2.89 15.07 8.32
N SER A 146 -4.09 14.50 8.43
CA SER A 146 -5.35 15.23 8.47
C SER A 146 -5.87 15.50 9.89
N ILE A 147 -5.30 14.85 10.89
CA ILE A 147 -5.67 14.97 12.30
C ILE A 147 -4.62 15.76 13.07
#